data_9028d058e7145ded47bcfaef1217d80d
#
_entry.id   9028d058e7145ded47bcfaef1217d80d
#
_cell.length_a   1.000
_cell.length_b   1.000
_cell.length_c   1.000
_cell.angle_alpha   90.00
_cell.angle_beta   90.00
_cell.angle_gamma   90.00
#
_symmetry.space_group_name_H-M   'P 1'
#
loop_
_entity.id
_entity.type
_entity.pdbx_description
1 polymer ?
#
loop_
_entity_poly.entity_id
_entity_poly.type
_entity_poly.pdbx_seq_one_letter_code
_entity_poly.pdbx_strand_id
1 'polypeptide(L)'
;SVKLGENRMDKCVLIVDDNDFNRELVKDILEDEDITVYEAEDGSSAIELLESEQADDIDVVLMDMRMPGMDGIETTKIIRTKNGKCMEVPIIAMTADGFETDIGMLQKAGMNGLISKPVDVNTLVEHITKLAGW
;
A
#
# COMPACT_ATOMS: atom_id res chain seq x y z
N SER A 1 -23.99 -1.35 -3.31
CA SER A 1 -23.95 -1.32 -3.37
C SER A 1 -24.47 -1.09 -3.52
N VAL A 2 -24.55 -0.87 -3.35
CA VAL A 2 -24.83 -0.72 -3.55
C VAL A 2 -25.07 -0.14 -3.84
N LYS A 3 -24.98 -0.03 -3.97
CA LYS A 3 -24.91 0.65 -4.20
C LYS A 3 -25.68 1.15 -4.49
N LEU A 4 -26.50 1.11 -4.39
CA LEU A 4 -26.76 1.57 -4.34
C LEU A 4 -26.23 2.37 -4.69
N GLY A 5 -25.88 2.52 -5.25
CA GLY A 5 -25.18 2.93 -5.48
C GLY A 5 -24.24 2.94 -4.96
N GLU A 6 -23.77 2.74 -5.08
CA GLU A 6 -22.97 2.58 -4.46
C GLU A 6 -22.25 3.01 -3.64
N ASN A 7 -22.83 3.03 -3.15
CA ASN A 7 -21.95 3.34 -2.03
C ASN A 7 -21.02 2.19 -1.76
N ARG A 8 -19.78 2.39 -2.04
CA ARG A 8 -18.79 1.41 -1.71
C ARG A 8 -18.53 1.53 -0.20
N MET A 9 -18.92 0.53 0.53
CA MET A 9 -18.79 0.50 1.99
C MET A 9 -17.47 -0.05 2.47
N ASP A 10 -16.79 -0.81 1.62
CA ASP A 10 -15.57 -1.52 2.00
C ASP A 10 -14.33 -0.64 1.91
N LYS A 11 -13.53 -0.69 2.96
CA LYS A 11 -12.20 -0.12 2.96
C LYS A 11 -11.25 -1.15 2.41
N CYS A 12 -10.30 -0.75 1.59
CA CYS A 12 -9.45 -1.71 0.90
C CYS A 12 -8.00 -1.24 0.82
N VAL A 13 -7.09 -2.13 1.16
CA VAL A 13 -5.64 -1.87 1.14
C VAL A 13 -4.95 -2.94 0.31
N LEU A 14 -3.99 -2.52 -0.50
CA LEU A 14 -3.09 -3.44 -1.22
C LEU A 14 -1.80 -3.55 -0.42
N ILE A 15 -1.41 -4.77 -0.05
CA ILE A 15 -0.14 -5.03 0.64
C ILE A 15 0.83 -5.61 -0.37
N VAL A 16 1.99 -4.97 -0.52
CA VAL A 16 3.06 -5.43 -1.41
C VAL A 16 4.27 -5.80 -0.56
N ASP A 17 4.55 -7.09 -0.44
CA ASP A 17 5.65 -7.61 0.38
C ASP A 17 6.01 -9.00 -0.13
N ASP A 18 7.29 -9.26 -0.33
CA ASP A 18 7.75 -10.56 -0.81
C ASP A 18 7.79 -11.62 0.28
N ASN A 19 7.72 -11.21 1.54
CA ASN A 19 7.74 -12.12 2.67
C ASN A 19 6.33 -12.53 3.06
N ASP A 20 6.00 -13.81 2.86
CA ASP A 20 4.66 -14.33 3.12
C ASP A 20 4.22 -14.13 4.57
N PHE A 21 5.13 -14.32 5.51
CA PHE A 21 4.83 -14.18 6.94
C PHE A 21 4.46 -12.73 7.29
N ASN A 22 5.27 -11.77 6.83
CA ASN A 22 5.01 -10.36 7.07
C ASN A 22 3.68 -9.92 6.44
N ARG A 23 3.43 -10.38 5.22
CA ARG A 23 2.21 -10.04 4.50
C ARG A 23 0.99 -10.57 5.23
N GLU A 24 1.07 -11.83 5.70
CA GLU A 24 -0.01 -12.46 6.46
C GLU A 24 -0.30 -11.71 7.76
N LEU A 25 0.76 -11.31 8.47
CA LEU A 25 0.64 -10.58 9.73
C LEU A 25 -0.12 -9.26 9.54
N VAL A 26 0.30 -8.48 8.55
CA VAL A 26 -0.34 -7.19 8.27
C VAL A 26 -1.77 -7.40 7.80
N LYS A 27 -2.00 -8.41 6.99
CA LYS A 27 -3.34 -8.75 6.52
C LYS A 27 -4.27 -9.05 7.70
N ASP A 28 -3.81 -9.86 8.65
CA ASP A 28 -4.62 -10.21 9.83
C ASP A 28 -4.97 -8.97 10.64
N ILE A 29 -4.01 -8.07 10.83
CA ILE A 29 -4.24 -6.82 11.55
C ILE A 29 -5.33 -5.99 10.87
N LEU A 30 -5.25 -5.85 9.55
CA LEU A 30 -6.19 -5.03 8.80
C LEU A 30 -7.57 -5.67 8.71
N GLU A 31 -7.63 -6.98 8.56
CA GLU A 31 -8.91 -7.67 8.51
C GLU A 31 -9.64 -7.59 9.86
N ASP A 32 -8.92 -7.56 10.96
CA ASP A 32 -9.51 -7.34 12.29
C ASP A 32 -10.16 -5.97 12.40
N GLU A 33 -9.76 -5.02 11.54
CA GLU A 33 -10.33 -3.68 11.51
C GLU A 33 -11.36 -3.52 10.40
N ASP A 34 -11.86 -4.64 9.88
CA ASP A 34 -12.84 -4.68 8.79
C ASP A 34 -12.33 -4.03 7.50
N ILE A 35 -11.04 -4.15 7.24
CA ILE A 35 -10.43 -3.65 6.02
C ILE A 35 -10.18 -4.82 5.07
N THR A 36 -10.65 -4.70 3.84
CA THR A 36 -10.40 -5.70 2.80
C THR A 36 -8.95 -5.57 2.33
N VAL A 37 -8.30 -6.71 2.11
CA VAL A 37 -6.89 -6.72 1.73
C VAL A 37 -6.69 -7.44 0.41
N TYR A 38 -5.98 -6.78 -0.49
CA TYR A 38 -5.43 -7.42 -1.69
C TYR A 38 -3.92 -7.58 -1.45
N GLU A 39 -3.32 -8.57 -2.07
CA GLU A 39 -1.91 -8.90 -1.85
C GLU A 39 -1.14 -8.98 -3.15
N ALA A 40 0.11 -8.53 -3.12
CA ALA A 40 1.06 -8.72 -4.21
C ALA A 40 2.40 -9.11 -3.58
N GLU A 41 3.07 -10.08 -4.17
CA GLU A 41 4.35 -10.57 -3.63
C GLU A 41 5.57 -9.85 -4.21
N ASP A 42 5.38 -9.01 -5.21
CA ASP A 42 6.49 -8.25 -5.81
C ASP A 42 5.96 -6.99 -6.52
N GLY A 43 6.89 -6.19 -7.02
CA GLY A 43 6.54 -4.95 -7.70
C GLY A 43 5.73 -5.16 -8.98
N SER A 44 6.10 -6.17 -9.76
CA SER A 44 5.40 -6.47 -11.02
C SER A 44 3.94 -6.83 -10.79
N SER A 45 3.69 -7.69 -9.79
CA SER A 45 2.33 -8.08 -9.43
C SER A 45 1.52 -6.90 -8.94
N ALA A 46 2.15 -6.01 -8.16
CA ALA A 46 1.50 -4.80 -7.66
C ALA A 46 1.08 -3.89 -8.80
N ILE A 47 1.97 -3.67 -9.76
CA ILE A 47 1.69 -2.83 -10.93
C ILE A 47 0.53 -3.41 -11.72
N GLU A 48 0.58 -4.71 -11.97
CA GLU A 48 -0.47 -5.40 -12.72
C GLU A 48 -1.83 -5.23 -12.04
N LEU A 49 -1.87 -5.40 -10.72
CA LEU A 49 -3.11 -5.26 -9.97
C LEU A 49 -3.64 -3.83 -10.02
N LEU A 50 -2.75 -2.85 -9.92
CA LEU A 50 -3.15 -1.44 -9.96
C LEU A 50 -3.60 -0.97 -11.35
N GLU A 51 -3.27 -1.74 -12.37
CA GLU A 51 -3.75 -1.47 -13.74
C GLU A 51 -4.99 -2.28 -14.09
N SER A 52 -5.45 -3.15 -13.17
CA SER A 52 -6.60 -4.02 -13.39
C SER A 52 -7.89 -3.35 -12.90
N GLU A 53 -9.01 -4.07 -13.07
CA GLU A 53 -10.31 -3.59 -12.59
C GLU A 53 -10.37 -3.48 -11.07
N GLN A 54 -9.59 -4.29 -10.35
CA GLN A 54 -9.55 -4.23 -8.88
C GLN A 54 -8.96 -2.92 -8.37
N ALA A 55 -8.23 -2.19 -9.21
CA ALA A 55 -7.59 -0.95 -8.79
C ALA A 55 -8.57 0.07 -8.22
N ASP A 56 -9.79 0.10 -8.74
CA ASP A 56 -10.81 1.05 -8.28
C ASP A 56 -11.19 0.83 -6.82
N ASP A 57 -11.01 -0.39 -6.31
CA ASP A 57 -11.34 -0.71 -4.92
C ASP A 57 -10.24 -0.32 -3.94
N ILE A 58 -9.02 -0.16 -4.44
CA ILE A 58 -7.84 0.06 -3.57
C ILE A 58 -7.76 1.51 -3.12
N ASP A 59 -7.76 1.71 -1.81
CA ASP A 59 -7.68 3.05 -1.20
C ASP A 59 -6.26 3.46 -0.83
N VAL A 60 -5.42 2.50 -0.46
CA VAL A 60 -4.03 2.75 -0.02
C VAL A 60 -3.18 1.55 -0.36
N VAL A 61 -1.92 1.79 -0.66
CA VAL A 61 -0.92 0.74 -0.90
C VAL A 61 0.11 0.77 0.22
N LEU A 62 0.39 -0.39 0.80
CA LEU A 62 1.50 -0.57 1.73
C LEU A 62 2.62 -1.24 0.94
N MET A 63 3.73 -0.54 0.77
CA MET A 63 4.82 -0.97 -0.10
C MET A 63 6.08 -1.28 0.68
N ASP A 64 6.48 -2.56 0.70
CA ASP A 64 7.75 -2.95 1.28
C ASP A 64 8.89 -2.32 0.48
N MET A 65 9.85 -1.75 1.18
CA MET A 65 10.98 -1.08 0.53
C MET A 65 12.00 -2.05 -0.04
N ARG A 66 12.14 -3.22 0.54
CA ARG A 66 13.15 -4.20 0.14
C ARG A 66 12.50 -5.46 -0.41
N MET A 67 12.58 -5.61 -1.71
CA MET A 67 12.09 -6.79 -2.40
C MET A 67 13.10 -7.20 -3.45
N PRO A 68 13.25 -8.51 -3.73
CA PRO A 68 14.13 -8.96 -4.80
C PRO A 68 13.69 -8.40 -6.15
N GLY A 69 14.63 -8.09 -6.99
CA GLY A 69 14.35 -7.50 -8.30
C GLY A 69 14.03 -6.04 -8.15
N MET A 70 12.78 -5.66 -8.38
CA MET A 70 12.33 -4.28 -8.31
C MET A 70 11.95 -3.94 -6.86
N ASP A 71 12.67 -2.99 -6.25
CA ASP A 71 12.38 -2.59 -4.87
C ASP A 71 11.17 -1.65 -4.79
N GLY A 72 10.82 -1.22 -3.57
CA GLY A 72 9.64 -0.39 -3.35
C GLY A 72 9.71 0.97 -4.02
N ILE A 73 10.89 1.58 -4.04
CA ILE A 73 11.09 2.89 -4.69
C ILE A 73 10.92 2.77 -6.19
N GLU A 74 11.59 1.78 -6.79
CA GLU A 74 11.49 1.56 -8.22
C GLU A 74 10.07 1.25 -8.65
N THR A 75 9.39 0.40 -7.87
CA THR A 75 8.00 0.04 -8.14
C THR A 75 7.12 1.29 -8.10
N THR A 76 7.29 2.13 -7.09
CA THR A 76 6.51 3.36 -6.94
C THR A 76 6.73 4.31 -8.11
N LYS A 77 7.98 4.48 -8.52
CA LYS A 77 8.29 5.35 -9.68
C LYS A 77 7.57 4.88 -10.93
N ILE A 78 7.55 3.58 -11.17
CA ILE A 78 6.87 3.02 -12.33
C ILE A 78 5.36 3.22 -12.20
N ILE A 79 4.79 2.96 -11.03
CA ILE A 79 3.37 3.17 -10.78
C ILE A 79 2.98 4.60 -11.12
N ARG A 80 3.78 5.57 -10.70
CA ARG A 80 3.45 7.00 -10.92
C ARG A 80 3.55 7.44 -12.38
N THR A 81 4.14 6.63 -13.25
CA THR A 81 4.15 6.94 -14.70
C THR A 81 2.87 6.48 -15.38
N LYS A 82 2.02 5.72 -14.70
CA LYS A 82 0.79 5.17 -15.27
C LYS A 82 -0.38 6.10 -15.05
N ASN A 83 -1.48 5.86 -15.76
CA ASN A 83 -2.69 6.67 -15.66
C ASN A 83 -3.68 6.10 -14.66
N GLY A 84 -4.75 6.85 -14.38
CA GLY A 84 -5.82 6.38 -13.51
C GLY A 84 -5.43 6.29 -12.06
N LYS A 85 -5.85 5.22 -11.42
CA LYS A 85 -5.57 4.99 -9.99
C LYS A 85 -4.10 5.09 -9.65
N CYS A 86 -3.23 4.62 -10.53
CA CYS A 86 -1.79 4.61 -10.31
C CYS A 86 -1.20 5.99 -10.04
N MET A 87 -1.78 7.03 -10.63
CA MET A 87 -1.26 8.39 -10.47
C MET A 87 -1.47 8.95 -9.07
N GLU A 88 -2.52 8.54 -8.40
CA GLU A 88 -2.97 9.21 -7.19
C GLU A 88 -3.07 8.35 -5.94
N VAL A 89 -3.12 7.01 -6.08
CA VAL A 89 -3.31 6.17 -4.91
C VAL A 89 -2.23 6.43 -3.87
N PRO A 90 -2.60 6.66 -2.59
CA PRO A 90 -1.60 6.84 -1.54
C PRO A 90 -0.75 5.59 -1.38
N ILE A 91 0.57 5.78 -1.31
CA ILE A 91 1.53 4.69 -1.13
C ILE A 91 2.34 4.97 0.13
N ILE A 92 2.29 4.04 1.08
CA ILE A 92 3.04 4.12 2.32
C ILE A 92 4.21 3.15 2.25
N ALA A 93 5.42 3.67 2.47
CA ALA A 93 6.61 2.83 2.51
C ALA A 93 6.66 2.06 3.84
N MET A 94 7.05 0.79 3.78
CA MET A 94 7.26 -0.05 4.97
C MET A 94 8.74 -0.39 5.02
N THR A 95 9.43 -0.03 6.09
CA THR A 95 10.87 -0.23 6.17
C THR A 95 11.34 -0.62 7.55
N ALA A 96 12.39 -1.46 7.62
CA ALA A 96 13.04 -1.80 8.88
C ALA A 96 13.99 -0.67 9.33
N ASP A 97 14.34 0.24 8.41
CA ASP A 97 15.34 1.28 8.65
C ASP A 97 14.73 2.69 8.69
N GLY A 98 13.59 2.83 9.38
CA GLY A 98 12.83 4.07 9.38
C GLY A 98 13.62 5.32 9.74
N PHE A 99 14.53 5.21 10.72
CA PHE A 99 15.34 6.35 11.15
C PHE A 99 16.41 6.74 10.15
N GLU A 100 16.84 5.83 9.31
CA GLU A 100 17.88 6.06 8.32
C GLU A 100 17.34 6.33 6.93
N THR A 101 16.03 6.28 6.77
CA THR A 101 15.40 6.46 5.47
C THR A 101 15.32 7.93 5.11
N ASP A 102 15.77 8.26 3.91
CA ASP A 102 15.67 9.63 3.40
C ASP A 102 14.25 9.91 2.92
N ILE A 103 13.51 10.68 3.72
CA ILE A 103 12.11 11.02 3.41
C ILE A 103 12.00 11.81 2.11
N GLY A 104 12.98 12.66 1.82
CA GLY A 104 13.00 13.40 0.55
C GLY A 104 13.04 12.50 -0.66
N MET A 105 13.79 11.40 -0.55
CA MET A 105 13.88 10.42 -1.63
C MET A 105 12.56 9.69 -1.83
N LEU A 106 11.87 9.38 -0.73
CA LEU A 106 10.57 8.74 -0.80
C LEU A 106 9.54 9.64 -1.48
N GLN A 107 9.54 10.92 -1.11
CA GLN A 107 8.62 11.90 -1.69
C GLN A 107 8.87 12.08 -3.18
N LYS A 108 10.13 12.13 -3.59
CA LYS A 108 10.48 12.25 -5.01
C LYS A 108 10.05 11.04 -5.80
N ALA A 109 10.06 9.87 -5.19
CA ALA A 109 9.59 8.65 -5.84
C ALA A 109 8.06 8.61 -5.98
N GLY A 110 7.35 9.42 -5.20
CA GLY A 110 5.91 9.49 -5.23
C GLY A 110 5.22 8.81 -4.06
N MET A 111 5.95 8.54 -2.98
CA MET A 111 5.39 7.96 -1.78
C MET A 111 4.79 9.02 -0.86
N ASN A 112 3.79 8.63 -0.09
CA ASN A 112 2.99 9.54 0.71
C ASN A 112 3.17 9.38 2.21
N GLY A 113 3.86 8.33 2.64
CA GLY A 113 4.08 8.09 4.06
C GLY A 113 5.11 7.01 4.31
N LEU A 114 5.46 6.84 5.58
CA LEU A 114 6.47 5.88 6.00
C LEU A 114 6.05 5.23 7.32
N ILE A 115 6.13 3.91 7.37
CA ILE A 115 5.89 3.14 8.59
C ILE A 115 7.12 2.27 8.82
N SER A 116 7.63 2.30 10.05
CA SER A 116 8.77 1.48 10.44
C SER A 116 8.32 0.09 10.89
N LYS A 117 9.10 -0.92 10.57
CA LYS A 117 8.92 -2.27 11.09
C LYS A 117 9.69 -2.40 12.41
N PRO A 118 9.22 -3.18 13.37
CA PRO A 118 8.00 -3.98 13.36
C PRO A 118 6.76 -3.11 13.44
N VAL A 119 5.70 -3.57 12.79
CA VAL A 119 4.47 -2.78 12.65
C VAL A 119 3.71 -2.71 13.98
N ASP A 120 3.37 -1.48 14.38
CA ASP A 120 2.48 -1.23 15.51
C ASP A 120 1.07 -1.08 14.97
N VAL A 121 0.12 -1.84 15.52
CA VAL A 121 -1.26 -1.87 15.04
C VAL A 121 -1.88 -0.47 14.98
N ASN A 122 -1.77 0.28 16.07
CA ASN A 122 -2.40 1.61 16.14
C ASN A 122 -1.78 2.57 15.14
N THR A 123 -0.46 2.57 15.01
CA THR A 123 0.26 3.43 14.07
C THR A 123 -0.14 3.11 12.64
N LEU A 124 -0.20 1.81 12.33
CA LEU A 124 -0.57 1.36 10.98
C LEU A 124 -1.98 1.83 10.61
N VAL A 125 -2.95 1.55 11.46
CA VAL A 125 -4.35 1.89 11.20
C VAL A 125 -4.51 3.40 11.11
N GLU A 126 -3.84 4.15 11.98
CA GLU A 126 -3.91 5.61 12.01
C GLU A 126 -3.38 6.23 10.71
N HIS A 127 -2.21 5.78 10.24
CA HIS A 127 -1.63 6.27 8.99
C HIS A 127 -2.52 5.97 7.79
N ILE A 128 -3.03 4.74 7.73
CA ILE A 128 -3.89 4.34 6.63
C ILE A 128 -5.17 5.17 6.60
N THR A 129 -5.80 5.32 7.77
CA THR A 129 -7.05 6.08 7.90
C THR A 129 -6.85 7.51 7.43
N LYS A 130 -5.76 8.13 7.85
CA LYS A 130 -5.45 9.51 7.50
C LYS A 130 -5.26 9.69 6.00
N LEU A 131 -4.46 8.84 5.38
CA LEU A 131 -4.15 8.97 3.96
C LEU A 131 -5.30 8.54 3.05
N ALA A 132 -6.10 7.60 3.49
CA ALA A 132 -7.27 7.16 2.73
C ALA A 132 -8.46 8.11 2.87
N GLY A 133 -8.43 8.99 3.85
CA GLY A 133 -9.53 9.90 4.11
C GLY A 133 -10.72 9.22 4.78
N TRP A 134 -10.48 8.19 5.53
CA TRP A 134 -11.51 7.43 6.24
C TRP A 134 -11.94 8.08 7.55
#